data_b665064c09b5d7e03713830c8f4ee835
#
_entry.id   b665064c09b5d7e03713830c8f4ee835
#
_cell.length_a   1.000
_cell.length_b   1.000
_cell.length_c   1.000
_cell.angle_alpha   90.00
_cell.angle_beta   90.00
_cell.angle_gamma   90.00
#
_symmetry.space_group_name_H-M   'P 1'
#
loop_
_entity.id
_entity.type
_entity.pdbx_description
1 polymer ?
#
loop_
_entity_poly.entity_id
_entity_poly.type
_entity_poly.pdbx_seq_one_letter_code
_entity_poly.pdbx_strand_id
1 'polypeptide(L)'
;MIGLARDRAALLVIDIQERLAAAMPEATRDSVIRNTNVLIEAAKRFGLPIVVSQQYPKGLGQTVGPIEQGLRDAPNVHRFDKLDFSAAAAPELAALMPSLKRDQWIVTGMEAHVCVYQSVRGLVDRGYQAHVVADGVSSRTEENWQIGLNLSERAGGIVTSTEVVVFDLLGKAGTDDFKILSKLIK
;
A
#
# COMPACT_ATOMS: atom_id res chain seq x y z
N MET A 1 5.55 -6.22 -18.36
CA MET A 1 4.16 -6.70 -18.14
C MET A 1 3.56 -5.90 -16.99
N ILE A 2 2.33 -5.42 -17.12
CA ILE A 2 1.63 -4.61 -16.10
C ILE A 2 1.07 -5.48 -14.96
N GLY A 3 0.70 -6.73 -15.21
CA GLY A 3 0.08 -7.63 -14.22
C GLY A 3 1.00 -8.00 -13.06
N LEU A 4 0.40 -8.17 -11.88
CA LEU A 4 1.10 -8.56 -10.65
C LEU A 4 1.37 -10.08 -10.61
N ALA A 5 2.53 -10.43 -10.07
CA ALA A 5 2.92 -11.81 -9.82
C ALA A 5 3.29 -12.01 -8.33
N ARG A 6 2.82 -13.11 -7.74
CA ARG A 6 3.00 -13.40 -6.29
C ARG A 6 4.46 -13.44 -5.85
N ASP A 7 5.32 -13.98 -6.70
CA ASP A 7 6.76 -14.13 -6.45
C ASP A 7 7.55 -12.84 -6.67
N ARG A 8 6.93 -11.82 -7.27
CA ARG A 8 7.51 -10.51 -7.56
C ARG A 8 6.94 -9.38 -6.71
N ALA A 9 5.75 -9.58 -6.12
CA ALA A 9 5.03 -8.52 -5.43
C ALA A 9 5.43 -8.38 -3.95
N ALA A 10 5.37 -7.14 -3.45
CA ALA A 10 5.40 -6.75 -2.04
C ALA A 10 4.31 -5.69 -1.79
N LEU A 11 3.75 -5.65 -0.57
CA LEU A 11 2.78 -4.64 -0.15
C LEU A 11 3.49 -3.55 0.65
N LEU A 12 3.29 -2.28 0.26
CA LEU A 12 3.76 -1.10 0.98
C LEU A 12 2.56 -0.32 1.53
N VAL A 13 2.43 -0.29 2.85
CA VAL A 13 1.41 0.45 3.58
C VAL A 13 2.02 1.75 4.10
N ILE A 14 1.58 2.89 3.56
CA ILE A 14 2.17 4.19 3.84
C ILE A 14 1.31 4.97 4.83
N ASP A 15 1.84 5.23 6.02
CA ASP A 15 1.43 6.26 6.97
C ASP A 15 -0.08 6.29 7.32
N ILE A 16 -0.73 5.13 7.44
CA ILE A 16 -2.12 5.03 7.92
C ILE A 16 -2.10 5.17 9.45
N GLN A 17 -1.85 6.41 9.92
CA GLN A 17 -1.62 6.75 11.32
C GLN A 17 -2.80 7.50 11.94
N GLU A 18 -2.90 7.45 13.28
CA GLU A 18 -4.03 7.95 14.06
C GLU A 18 -4.45 9.39 13.69
N ARG A 19 -3.52 10.36 13.73
CA ARG A 19 -3.84 11.76 13.46
C ARG A 19 -4.04 12.06 12.00
N LEU A 20 -3.29 11.36 11.13
CA LEU A 20 -3.43 11.54 9.70
C LEU A 20 -4.75 10.93 9.20
N ALA A 21 -5.09 9.73 9.64
CA ALA A 21 -6.36 9.09 9.32
C ALA A 21 -7.56 9.91 9.84
N ALA A 22 -7.46 10.48 11.05
CA ALA A 22 -8.51 11.35 11.62
C ALA A 22 -8.73 12.64 10.81
N ALA A 23 -7.76 13.08 10.03
CA ALA A 23 -7.88 14.26 9.17
C ALA A 23 -8.54 13.96 7.81
N MET A 24 -8.72 12.67 7.45
CA MET A 24 -9.38 12.27 6.21
C MET A 24 -10.92 12.32 6.36
N PRO A 25 -11.67 12.53 5.24
CA PRO A 25 -13.12 12.33 5.25
C PRO A 25 -13.45 10.90 5.72
N GLU A 26 -14.43 10.77 6.60
CA GLU A 26 -14.72 9.51 7.31
C GLU A 26 -14.94 8.33 6.35
N ALA A 27 -15.81 8.50 5.36
CA ALA A 27 -16.12 7.43 4.40
C ALA A 27 -14.88 6.99 3.60
N THR A 28 -14.01 7.93 3.22
CA THR A 28 -12.79 7.65 2.47
C THR A 28 -11.75 6.95 3.37
N ARG A 29 -11.58 7.45 4.60
CA ARG A 29 -10.70 6.81 5.61
C ARG A 29 -11.08 5.35 5.83
N ASP A 30 -12.38 5.10 6.07
CA ASP A 30 -12.88 3.75 6.38
C ASP A 30 -12.73 2.82 5.17
N SER A 31 -12.93 3.35 3.96
CA SER A 31 -12.67 2.61 2.71
C SER A 31 -11.19 2.23 2.56
N VAL A 32 -10.27 3.17 2.77
CA VAL A 32 -8.82 2.91 2.70
C VAL A 32 -8.40 1.86 3.72
N ILE A 33 -8.88 1.96 4.96
CA ILE A 33 -8.57 0.98 6.01
C ILE A 33 -9.09 -0.41 5.64
N ARG A 34 -10.35 -0.51 5.17
CA ARG A 34 -10.95 -1.77 4.72
C ARG A 34 -10.16 -2.38 3.56
N ASN A 35 -9.90 -1.59 2.52
CA ASN A 35 -9.23 -2.07 1.31
C ASN A 35 -7.76 -2.44 1.60
N THR A 36 -7.08 -1.69 2.45
CA THR A 36 -5.74 -2.06 2.93
C THR A 36 -5.76 -3.39 3.68
N ASN A 37 -6.77 -3.65 4.52
CA ASN A 37 -6.91 -4.95 5.20
C ASN A 37 -7.19 -6.10 4.24
N VAL A 38 -7.93 -5.89 3.15
CA VAL A 38 -8.10 -6.88 2.08
C VAL A 38 -6.74 -7.20 1.43
N LEU A 39 -5.92 -6.18 1.14
CA LEU A 39 -4.59 -6.36 0.58
C LEU A 39 -3.62 -7.05 1.57
N ILE A 40 -3.72 -6.75 2.86
CA ILE A 40 -2.96 -7.44 3.92
C ILE A 40 -3.35 -8.92 3.97
N GLU A 41 -4.64 -9.24 3.92
CA GLU A 41 -5.09 -10.65 3.90
C GLU A 41 -4.60 -11.38 2.64
N ALA A 42 -4.65 -10.75 1.49
CA ALA A 42 -4.07 -11.31 0.26
C ALA A 42 -2.56 -11.52 0.39
N ALA A 43 -1.83 -10.56 0.94
CA ALA A 43 -0.39 -10.67 1.17
C ALA A 43 -0.05 -11.82 2.12
N LYS A 44 -0.79 -12.00 3.21
CA LYS A 44 -0.63 -13.13 4.14
C LYS A 44 -0.80 -14.47 3.44
N ARG A 45 -1.87 -14.61 2.66
CA ARG A 45 -2.19 -15.87 1.95
C ARG A 45 -1.17 -16.26 0.91
N PHE A 46 -0.61 -15.27 0.21
CA PHE A 46 0.35 -15.50 -0.85
C PHE A 46 1.81 -15.37 -0.40
N GLY A 47 2.06 -15.10 0.87
CA GLY A 47 3.41 -14.96 1.44
C GLY A 47 4.16 -13.74 0.91
N LEU A 48 3.43 -12.66 0.55
CA LEU A 48 4.06 -11.42 0.13
C LEU A 48 4.68 -10.70 1.35
N PRO A 49 5.87 -10.11 1.21
CA PRO A 49 6.38 -9.19 2.21
C PRO A 49 5.44 -7.98 2.36
N ILE A 50 5.20 -7.57 3.61
CA ILE A 50 4.43 -6.37 3.94
C ILE A 50 5.38 -5.38 4.59
N VAL A 51 5.44 -4.19 4.05
CA VAL A 51 6.25 -3.09 4.58
C VAL A 51 5.33 -1.97 5.04
N VAL A 52 5.51 -1.51 6.28
CA VAL A 52 4.67 -0.48 6.88
C VAL A 52 5.56 0.70 7.27
N SER A 53 5.26 1.89 6.76
CA SER A 53 5.93 3.11 7.17
C SER A 53 5.10 3.93 8.15
N GLN A 54 5.78 4.66 9.03
CA GLN A 54 5.18 5.68 9.89
C GLN A 54 5.92 7.00 9.72
N GLN A 55 5.20 8.02 9.30
CA GLN A 55 5.71 9.40 9.21
C GLN A 55 5.73 10.03 10.59
N TYR A 56 6.93 10.40 11.08
CA TYR A 56 7.10 11.17 12.33
C TYR A 56 6.10 10.76 13.43
N PRO A 57 6.19 9.55 14.02
CA PRO A 57 5.17 9.01 14.93
C PRO A 57 4.90 9.88 16.15
N LYS A 58 5.91 10.64 16.63
CA LYS A 58 5.74 11.61 17.72
C LYS A 58 4.70 12.69 17.38
N GLY A 59 4.57 13.05 16.11
CA GLY A 59 3.61 14.02 15.59
C GLY A 59 2.29 13.42 15.14
N LEU A 60 2.33 12.31 14.41
CA LEU A 60 1.15 11.73 13.74
C LEU A 60 0.51 10.53 14.47
N GLY A 61 1.12 10.07 15.56
CA GLY A 61 0.67 8.87 16.27
C GLY A 61 1.13 7.58 15.62
N GLN A 62 0.60 6.47 16.10
CA GLN A 62 0.93 5.12 15.61
C GLN A 62 0.03 4.73 14.42
N THR A 63 0.37 3.64 13.76
CA THR A 63 -0.53 2.99 12.80
C THR A 63 -1.87 2.69 13.47
N VAL A 64 -2.97 2.96 12.78
CA VAL A 64 -4.31 2.79 13.34
C VAL A 64 -4.61 1.35 13.74
N GLY A 65 -5.37 1.17 14.84
CA GLY A 65 -5.68 -0.14 15.42
C GLY A 65 -6.20 -1.18 14.43
N PRO A 66 -7.14 -0.86 13.53
CA PRO A 66 -7.64 -1.82 12.53
C PRO A 66 -6.56 -2.36 11.57
N ILE A 67 -5.57 -1.55 11.19
CA ILE A 67 -4.43 -2.02 10.37
C ILE A 67 -3.50 -2.89 11.21
N GLU A 68 -3.20 -2.48 12.44
CA GLU A 68 -2.41 -3.29 13.38
C GLU A 68 -3.05 -4.67 13.62
N GLN A 69 -4.37 -4.72 13.74
CA GLN A 69 -5.10 -5.97 13.87
C GLN A 69 -4.99 -6.84 12.60
N GLY A 70 -5.09 -6.25 11.42
CA GLY A 70 -4.91 -6.95 10.14
C GLY A 70 -3.51 -7.55 9.97
N LEU A 71 -2.49 -6.84 10.47
CA LEU A 71 -1.09 -7.27 10.44
C LEU A 71 -0.75 -8.36 11.48
N ARG A 72 -1.63 -8.61 12.45
CA ARG A 72 -1.43 -9.67 13.42
C ARG A 72 -1.31 -11.01 12.71
N ASP A 73 -0.34 -11.80 13.12
CA ASP A 73 -0.04 -13.12 12.54
C ASP A 73 0.45 -13.11 11.07
N ALA A 74 0.74 -11.93 10.51
CA ALA A 74 1.39 -11.85 9.22
C ALA A 74 2.87 -12.28 9.34
N PRO A 75 3.34 -13.26 8.54
CA PRO A 75 4.63 -13.89 8.76
C PRO A 75 5.83 -13.01 8.36
N ASN A 76 5.62 -12.01 7.54
CA ASN A 76 6.71 -11.23 6.93
C ASN A 76 6.37 -9.73 6.90
N VAL A 77 6.39 -9.10 8.08
CA VAL A 77 6.09 -7.68 8.27
C VAL A 77 7.36 -6.92 8.66
N HIS A 78 7.69 -5.92 7.89
CA HIS A 78 8.77 -4.98 8.14
C HIS A 78 8.20 -3.60 8.47
N ARG A 79 8.78 -2.92 9.46
CA ARG A 79 8.30 -1.60 9.91
C ARG A 79 9.45 -0.63 9.99
N PHE A 80 9.19 0.63 9.66
CA PHE A 80 10.14 1.70 9.84
C PHE A 80 9.46 3.05 10.05
N ASP A 81 10.14 3.92 10.77
CA ASP A 81 9.75 5.32 10.92
C ASP A 81 10.54 6.17 9.93
N LYS A 82 9.95 7.23 9.43
CA LYS A 82 10.60 8.13 8.48
C LYS A 82 10.30 9.60 8.78
N LEU A 83 11.24 10.45 8.38
CA LEU A 83 11.05 11.91 8.33
C LEU A 83 10.85 12.37 6.88
N ASP A 84 11.48 11.70 5.92
CA ASP A 84 11.22 11.93 4.51
C ASP A 84 9.77 11.61 4.15
N PHE A 85 9.16 12.42 3.27
CA PHE A 85 7.81 12.11 2.79
C PHE A 85 7.80 10.85 1.92
N SER A 86 8.81 10.68 1.08
CA SER A 86 8.98 9.46 0.29
C SER A 86 9.45 8.28 1.14
N ALA A 87 8.67 7.21 1.23
CA ALA A 87 9.11 5.96 1.83
C ALA A 87 10.35 5.39 1.11
N ALA A 88 10.43 5.55 -0.20
CA ALA A 88 11.56 5.07 -0.99
C ALA A 88 12.86 5.86 -0.73
N ALA A 89 12.79 7.06 -0.16
CA ALA A 89 13.98 7.83 0.24
C ALA A 89 14.50 7.42 1.62
N ALA A 90 13.67 6.76 2.45
CA ALA A 90 14.08 6.32 3.77
C ALA A 90 15.19 5.26 3.67
N PRO A 91 16.31 5.44 4.42
CA PRO A 91 17.42 4.49 4.39
C PRO A 91 17.01 3.05 4.73
N GLU A 92 16.05 2.89 5.64
CA GLU A 92 15.54 1.60 6.09
C GLU A 92 14.89 0.83 4.93
N LEU A 93 14.03 1.48 4.15
CA LEU A 93 13.41 0.84 2.99
C LEU A 93 14.44 0.63 1.88
N ALA A 94 15.32 1.59 1.63
CA ALA A 94 16.37 1.46 0.62
C ALA A 94 17.29 0.25 0.88
N ALA A 95 17.63 -0.01 2.15
CA ALA A 95 18.42 -1.17 2.55
C ALA A 95 17.62 -2.50 2.48
N LEU A 96 16.30 -2.45 2.76
CA LEU A 96 15.43 -3.61 2.78
C LEU A 96 15.08 -4.13 1.37
N MET A 97 14.77 -3.23 0.43
CA MET A 97 14.27 -3.57 -0.90
C MET A 97 15.08 -4.68 -1.62
N PRO A 98 16.42 -4.63 -1.70
CA PRO A 98 17.18 -5.66 -2.38
C PRO A 98 17.05 -7.05 -1.74
N SER A 99 16.92 -7.10 -0.40
CA SER A 99 16.82 -8.36 0.34
C SER A 99 15.49 -9.07 0.14
N LEU A 100 14.42 -8.32 -0.13
CA LEU A 100 13.09 -8.86 -0.39
C LEU A 100 13.00 -9.57 -1.74
N LYS A 101 13.87 -9.24 -2.69
CA LYS A 101 13.85 -9.79 -4.07
C LYS A 101 12.48 -9.64 -4.74
N ARG A 102 11.86 -8.47 -4.55
CA ARG A 102 10.56 -8.08 -5.13
C ARG A 102 10.74 -6.81 -5.95
N ASP A 103 10.22 -6.81 -7.15
CA ASP A 103 10.32 -5.68 -8.08
C ASP A 103 8.97 -5.03 -8.39
N GLN A 104 7.86 -5.58 -7.85
CA GLN A 104 6.52 -5.04 -7.96
C GLN A 104 6.01 -4.60 -6.58
N TRP A 105 5.65 -3.33 -6.42
CA TRP A 105 5.21 -2.76 -5.17
C TRP A 105 3.74 -2.35 -5.24
N ILE A 106 2.89 -3.01 -4.46
CA ILE A 106 1.48 -2.63 -4.27
C ILE A 106 1.48 -1.53 -3.22
N VAL A 107 1.02 -0.34 -3.56
CA VAL A 107 1.12 0.85 -2.72
C VAL A 107 -0.26 1.30 -2.25
N THR A 108 -0.44 1.40 -0.94
CA THR A 108 -1.65 1.90 -0.26
C THR A 108 -1.26 2.90 0.83
N GLY A 109 -2.18 3.74 1.27
CA GLY A 109 -1.95 4.64 2.41
C GLY A 109 -2.30 6.11 2.20
N MET A 110 -1.65 6.99 2.97
CA MET A 110 -1.98 8.43 3.09
C MET A 110 -0.71 9.29 3.08
N GLU A 111 -0.74 10.51 2.54
CA GLU A 111 -1.72 11.10 1.62
C GLU A 111 -1.30 10.83 0.17
N ALA A 112 -2.29 10.61 -0.70
CA ALA A 112 -2.07 10.26 -2.11
C ALA A 112 -1.15 11.27 -2.83
N HIS A 113 -1.32 12.58 -2.59
CA HIS A 113 -0.57 13.67 -3.23
C HIS A 113 0.76 14.04 -2.55
N VAL A 114 1.08 13.42 -1.39
CA VAL A 114 2.33 13.68 -0.65
C VAL A 114 3.15 12.41 -0.54
N CYS A 115 2.99 11.65 0.55
CA CYS A 115 3.84 10.49 0.84
C CYS A 115 3.69 9.37 -0.20
N VAL A 116 2.45 9.10 -0.65
CA VAL A 116 2.19 8.06 -1.66
C VAL A 116 2.85 8.44 -2.99
N TYR A 117 2.51 9.60 -3.57
CA TYR A 117 3.08 10.05 -4.84
C TYR A 117 4.61 10.09 -4.81
N GLN A 118 5.21 10.68 -3.75
CA GLN A 118 6.67 10.77 -3.66
C GLN A 118 7.33 9.39 -3.52
N SER A 119 6.67 8.46 -2.83
CA SER A 119 7.15 7.07 -2.72
C SER A 119 7.06 6.34 -4.05
N VAL A 120 5.95 6.48 -4.78
CA VAL A 120 5.77 5.91 -6.12
C VAL A 120 6.85 6.39 -7.07
N ARG A 121 7.07 7.71 -7.16
CA ARG A 121 8.14 8.29 -7.96
C ARG A 121 9.50 7.70 -7.56
N GLY A 122 9.80 7.67 -6.27
CA GLY A 122 11.06 7.15 -5.78
C GLY A 122 11.28 5.66 -6.02
N LEU A 123 10.22 4.85 -6.07
CA LEU A 123 10.28 3.43 -6.47
C LEU A 123 10.57 3.30 -7.97
N VAL A 124 9.84 4.05 -8.80
CA VAL A 124 10.01 4.04 -10.27
C VAL A 124 11.41 4.52 -10.67
N ASP A 125 11.92 5.59 -10.04
CA ASP A 125 13.28 6.10 -10.27
C ASP A 125 14.38 5.06 -9.96
N ARG A 126 14.05 4.07 -9.11
CA ARG A 126 14.94 2.94 -8.79
C ARG A 126 14.71 1.69 -9.64
N GLY A 127 13.83 1.78 -10.65
CA GLY A 127 13.53 0.68 -11.57
C GLY A 127 12.50 -0.34 -11.06
N TYR A 128 11.81 -0.05 -9.96
CA TYR A 128 10.70 -0.88 -9.47
C TYR A 128 9.38 -0.54 -10.16
N GLN A 129 8.47 -1.49 -10.26
CA GLN A 129 7.09 -1.24 -10.66
C GLN A 129 6.27 -0.86 -9.41
N ALA A 130 5.61 0.28 -9.43
CA ALA A 130 4.74 0.75 -8.35
C ALA A 130 3.28 0.73 -8.81
N HIS A 131 2.46 -0.11 -8.18
CA HIS A 131 1.03 -0.25 -8.42
C HIS A 131 0.27 0.51 -7.34
N VAL A 132 -0.28 1.67 -7.69
CA VAL A 132 -1.00 2.55 -6.75
C VAL A 132 -2.46 2.13 -6.69
N VAL A 133 -2.90 1.68 -5.54
CA VAL A 133 -4.28 1.22 -5.33
C VAL A 133 -5.18 2.42 -5.07
N ALA A 134 -5.92 2.87 -6.10
CA ALA A 134 -6.70 4.11 -6.06
C ALA A 134 -7.74 4.15 -4.93
N ASP A 135 -8.41 3.03 -4.66
CA ASP A 135 -9.35 2.85 -3.56
C ASP A 135 -8.69 2.43 -2.24
N GLY A 136 -7.38 2.26 -2.23
CA GLY A 136 -6.52 2.00 -1.07
C GLY A 136 -5.67 3.21 -0.65
N VAL A 137 -5.80 4.36 -1.33
CA VAL A 137 -5.14 5.62 -0.97
C VAL A 137 -6.13 6.75 -0.79
N SER A 138 -5.81 7.74 0.03
CA SER A 138 -6.66 8.92 0.23
C SER A 138 -5.86 10.19 0.44
N SER A 139 -6.57 11.31 0.37
CA SER A 139 -6.13 12.64 0.77
C SER A 139 -7.25 13.37 1.50
N ARG A 140 -6.93 14.47 2.19
CA ARG A 140 -7.91 15.29 2.91
C ARG A 140 -8.99 15.89 2.01
N THR A 141 -8.71 16.03 0.72
CA THR A 141 -9.68 16.49 -0.28
C THR A 141 -9.64 15.55 -1.49
N GLU A 142 -10.79 15.43 -2.18
CA GLU A 142 -10.91 14.66 -3.41
C GLU A 142 -9.99 15.21 -4.51
N GLU A 143 -9.87 16.53 -4.62
CA GLU A 143 -8.97 17.18 -5.57
C GLU A 143 -7.52 16.74 -5.37
N ASN A 144 -7.03 16.77 -4.14
CA ASN A 144 -5.67 16.31 -3.83
C ASN A 144 -5.46 14.82 -4.05
N TRP A 145 -6.49 13.99 -3.81
CA TRP A 145 -6.44 12.57 -4.14
C TRP A 145 -6.29 12.36 -5.65
N GLN A 146 -7.12 13.06 -6.46
CA GLN A 146 -7.05 12.99 -7.91
C GLN A 146 -5.69 13.49 -8.45
N ILE A 147 -5.18 14.61 -7.90
CA ILE A 147 -3.84 15.14 -8.25
C ILE A 147 -2.77 14.09 -7.94
N GLY A 148 -2.84 13.46 -6.76
CA GLY A 148 -1.89 12.44 -6.34
C GLY A 148 -1.85 11.23 -7.28
N LEU A 149 -3.01 10.72 -7.70
CA LEU A 149 -3.11 9.63 -8.68
C LEU A 149 -2.54 10.03 -10.05
N ASN A 150 -2.92 11.19 -10.57
CA ASN A 150 -2.44 11.69 -11.85
C ASN A 150 -0.90 11.89 -11.86
N LEU A 151 -0.35 12.42 -10.77
CA LEU A 151 1.10 12.58 -10.63
C LEU A 151 1.81 11.23 -10.51
N SER A 152 1.22 10.28 -9.80
CA SER A 152 1.76 8.92 -9.67
C SER A 152 1.82 8.21 -11.03
N GLU A 153 0.76 8.31 -11.84
CA GLU A 153 0.72 7.75 -13.19
C GLU A 153 1.77 8.41 -14.11
N ARG A 154 1.87 9.75 -14.08
CA ARG A 154 2.87 10.50 -14.86
C ARG A 154 4.31 10.20 -14.45
N ALA A 155 4.53 9.81 -13.20
CA ALA A 155 5.84 9.35 -12.72
C ALA A 155 6.18 7.92 -13.16
N GLY A 156 5.28 7.23 -13.88
CA GLY A 156 5.45 5.85 -14.33
C GLY A 156 4.86 4.80 -13.40
N GLY A 157 4.09 5.23 -12.39
CA GLY A 157 3.28 4.33 -11.54
C GLY A 157 2.09 3.76 -12.32
N ILE A 158 1.61 2.62 -11.90
CA ILE A 158 0.44 1.93 -12.46
C ILE A 158 -0.73 2.14 -11.51
N VAL A 159 -1.73 2.91 -11.94
CA VAL A 159 -2.95 3.10 -11.14
C VAL A 159 -3.86 1.89 -11.30
N THR A 160 -4.29 1.33 -10.19
CA THR A 160 -5.09 0.10 -10.10
C THR A 160 -6.13 0.19 -8.98
N SER A 161 -6.85 -0.89 -8.69
CA SER A 161 -7.77 -0.99 -7.56
C SER A 161 -7.48 -2.22 -6.71
N THR A 162 -8.02 -2.25 -5.49
CA THR A 162 -7.95 -3.42 -4.60
C THR A 162 -8.44 -4.68 -5.30
N GLU A 163 -9.56 -4.60 -6.01
CA GLU A 163 -10.13 -5.74 -6.71
C GLU A 163 -9.20 -6.26 -7.83
N VAL A 164 -8.64 -5.37 -8.66
CA VAL A 164 -7.69 -5.74 -9.71
C VAL A 164 -6.46 -6.42 -9.12
N VAL A 165 -5.87 -5.86 -8.06
CA VAL A 165 -4.73 -6.46 -7.37
C VAL A 165 -5.04 -7.87 -6.86
N VAL A 166 -6.18 -8.04 -6.20
CA VAL A 166 -6.60 -9.36 -5.68
C VAL A 166 -6.78 -10.37 -6.80
N PHE A 167 -7.43 -9.99 -7.90
CA PHE A 167 -7.65 -10.90 -9.03
C PHE A 167 -6.37 -11.22 -9.81
N ASP A 168 -5.47 -10.26 -9.96
CA ASP A 168 -4.13 -10.51 -10.53
C ASP A 168 -3.37 -11.56 -9.69
N LEU A 169 -3.35 -11.37 -8.36
CA LEU A 169 -2.69 -12.31 -7.45
C LEU A 169 -3.40 -13.68 -7.40
N LEU A 170 -4.71 -13.74 -7.55
CA LEU A 170 -5.46 -15.01 -7.63
C LEU A 170 -5.15 -15.78 -8.91
N GLY A 171 -5.13 -15.11 -10.04
CA GLY A 171 -4.84 -15.66 -11.36
C GLY A 171 -5.92 -16.61 -11.92
N LYS A 172 -6.72 -17.25 -11.06
CA LYS A 172 -7.83 -18.15 -11.47
C LYS A 172 -8.91 -18.27 -10.41
N ALA A 173 -10.13 -18.54 -10.83
CA ALA A 173 -11.26 -18.84 -9.96
C ALA A 173 -11.21 -20.28 -9.38
N GLY A 174 -12.09 -20.57 -8.42
CA GLY A 174 -12.35 -21.93 -7.92
C GLY A 174 -11.38 -22.45 -6.85
N THR A 175 -10.33 -21.69 -6.51
CA THR A 175 -9.40 -22.02 -5.41
C THR A 175 -10.00 -21.66 -4.06
N ASP A 176 -9.44 -22.19 -2.96
CA ASP A 176 -9.86 -21.80 -1.62
C ASP A 176 -9.52 -20.35 -1.33
N ASP A 177 -8.39 -19.85 -1.81
CA ASP A 177 -8.04 -18.43 -1.74
C ASP A 177 -9.06 -17.56 -2.47
N PHE A 178 -9.52 -17.97 -3.66
CA PHE A 178 -10.58 -17.27 -4.37
C PHE A 178 -11.87 -17.21 -3.55
N LYS A 179 -12.30 -18.33 -2.93
CA LYS A 179 -13.53 -18.36 -2.11
C LYS A 179 -13.47 -17.39 -0.93
N ILE A 180 -12.29 -17.18 -0.37
CA ILE A 180 -12.09 -16.30 0.78
C ILE A 180 -11.96 -14.84 0.32
N LEU A 181 -11.00 -14.55 -0.56
CA LEU A 181 -10.70 -13.18 -0.99
C LEU A 181 -11.87 -12.55 -1.77
N SER A 182 -12.58 -13.32 -2.60
CA SER A 182 -13.75 -12.82 -3.33
C SER A 182 -14.93 -12.38 -2.43
N LYS A 183 -14.96 -12.81 -1.17
CA LYS A 183 -15.97 -12.34 -0.21
C LYS A 183 -15.58 -11.02 0.45
N LEU A 184 -14.28 -10.70 0.51
CA LEU A 184 -13.77 -9.49 1.14
C LEU A 184 -13.86 -8.25 0.22
N ILE A 185 -13.97 -8.46 -1.08
CA ILE A 185 -14.06 -7.40 -2.10
C ILE A 185 -15.48 -7.11 -2.57
N LYS A 186 -16.50 -7.71 -1.94
CA LYS A 186 -17.92 -7.49 -2.25
C LYS A 186 -18.51 -6.33 -1.45
#